data_e49f3735229f302b9006cb0b641c4245
#
_entry.id   e49f3735229f302b9006cb0b641c4245
#
_cell.length_a   1.000
_cell.length_b   1.000
_cell.length_c   1.000
_cell.angle_alpha   90.00
_cell.angle_beta   90.00
_cell.angle_gamma   90.00
#
_symmetry.space_group_name_H-M   'P 1'
#
loop_
_entity.id
_entity.type
_entity.pdbx_description
1 polymer ?
#
loop_
_entity_poly.entity_id
_entity_poly.type
_entity_poly.pdbx_seq_one_letter_code
_entity_poly.pdbx_strand_id
1 'polypeptide(L)'
;GKSEYVEVISKELEIHGTVYQPPGQTSSLPSFVKNHGLLSQENFLQILRRAKVFVGLGFPYEGPAPFEAISLGCVFLQPRFDPPHSSHNNDFYKGKPTTRQITSQHPYAEQFIAKPYVWTVDMTNRTDIREAVKSILKTKVKPFTPLEFTCLGMLERVRNYITHQNFCGKSVATWPPESALRVHLGPLGESCVDVCQHSSLVCEPAFFHHLNIPDIFTRLRLGCSSTVQEVNHLFPSYSPWGRLCGLQQEPLLFSCAGSDSSHRRLCPCRSHHE
;
A
#
# COMPACT_ATOMS: atom_id res chain seq x y z
N GLY A 1 17.26 16.06 5.44
CA GLY A 1 16.52 14.89 5.97
C GLY A 1 15.39 15.26 6.94
N LYS A 2 14.82 14.27 7.63
CA LYS A 2 13.64 14.47 8.54
C LYS A 2 13.90 15.54 9.61
N SER A 3 15.09 15.58 10.21
CA SER A 3 15.46 16.57 11.24
C SER A 3 15.46 17.99 10.66
N GLU A 4 15.95 18.18 9.47
CA GLU A 4 15.98 19.46 8.78
C GLU A 4 14.57 19.93 8.41
N TYR A 5 13.72 19.00 7.94
CA TYR A 5 12.32 19.28 7.67
C TYR A 5 11.60 19.84 8.90
N VAL A 6 11.73 19.14 10.04
CA VAL A 6 11.12 19.58 11.30
C VAL A 6 11.76 20.87 11.82
N GLU A 7 13.08 21.09 11.63
CA GLU A 7 13.76 22.33 11.98
C GLU A 7 13.20 23.55 11.22
N VAL A 8 12.91 23.42 9.93
CA VAL A 8 12.30 24.51 9.15
C VAL A 8 10.93 24.87 9.71
N ILE A 9 10.13 23.86 10.07
CA ILE A 9 8.80 24.07 10.65
C ILE A 9 8.91 24.72 12.05
N SER A 10 9.90 24.35 12.86
CA SER A 10 10.09 24.87 14.22
C SER A 10 10.38 26.37 14.29
N LYS A 11 10.78 26.98 13.18
CA LYS A 11 10.98 28.43 13.08
C LYS A 11 9.67 29.22 13.02
N GLU A 12 8.58 28.57 12.67
CA GLU A 12 7.27 29.17 12.52
C GLU A 12 6.25 28.66 13.57
N LEU A 13 6.48 27.46 14.12
CA LEU A 13 5.55 26.75 15.02
C LEU A 13 6.30 26.02 16.14
N GLU A 14 5.71 25.97 17.34
CA GLU A 14 6.17 25.08 18.39
C GLU A 14 5.91 23.63 18.02
N ILE A 15 6.91 22.76 18.21
CA ILE A 15 6.85 21.35 17.82
C ILE A 15 6.60 20.47 19.03
N HIS A 16 5.55 19.68 18.96
CA HIS A 16 5.20 18.66 19.93
C HIS A 16 5.40 17.26 19.33
N GLY A 17 6.03 16.36 20.09
CA GLY A 17 6.26 14.97 19.69
C GLY A 17 5.73 13.99 20.73
N THR A 18 5.41 12.77 20.29
CA THR A 18 4.96 11.66 21.14
C THR A 18 5.87 10.45 20.97
N VAL A 19 7.16 10.66 21.17
CA VAL A 19 8.18 9.65 20.92
C VAL A 19 8.55 8.94 22.22
N TYR A 20 8.45 7.60 22.22
CA TYR A 20 8.90 6.79 23.33
C TYR A 20 10.42 6.88 23.49
N GLN A 21 10.87 7.12 24.69
CA GLN A 21 12.27 7.11 25.07
C GLN A 21 12.48 6.09 26.19
N PRO A 22 13.31 5.06 25.96
CA PRO A 22 13.66 4.12 27.02
C PRO A 22 14.34 4.84 28.21
N PRO A 23 14.08 4.43 29.44
CA PRO A 23 14.79 4.97 30.62
C PRO A 23 16.32 4.84 30.46
N GLY A 24 17.04 5.91 30.78
CA GLY A 24 18.51 5.93 30.76
C GLY A 24 19.15 6.19 29.39
N GLN A 25 18.36 6.36 28.31
CA GLN A 25 18.90 6.77 27.03
C GLN A 25 18.81 8.28 26.83
N THR A 26 19.87 8.87 26.25
CA THR A 26 19.86 10.27 25.82
C THR A 26 18.83 10.48 24.70
N SER A 27 18.10 11.58 24.78
CA SER A 27 17.13 11.92 23.74
C SER A 27 17.79 12.07 22.38
N SER A 28 17.30 11.34 21.38
CA SER A 28 17.67 11.53 19.97
C SER A 28 16.88 12.64 19.31
N LEU A 29 15.94 13.26 20.03
CA LEU A 29 15.11 14.34 19.50
C LEU A 29 15.83 15.68 19.55
N PRO A 30 15.63 16.55 18.55
CA PRO A 30 16.11 17.91 18.62
C PRO A 30 15.56 18.65 19.85
N SER A 31 16.38 19.53 20.43
CA SER A 31 16.04 20.26 21.68
C SER A 31 14.80 21.16 21.57
N PHE A 32 14.43 21.55 20.36
CA PHE A 32 13.22 22.35 20.12
C PHE A 32 11.92 21.53 20.11
N VAL A 33 11.99 20.19 20.21
CA VAL A 33 10.81 19.34 20.25
C VAL A 33 10.38 19.11 21.70
N LYS A 34 9.17 19.52 22.02
CA LYS A 34 8.52 19.18 23.30
C LYS A 34 7.97 17.77 23.24
N ASN A 35 8.71 16.82 23.78
CA ASN A 35 8.30 15.42 23.76
C ASN A 35 7.38 15.09 24.92
N HIS A 36 6.21 14.53 24.63
CA HIS A 36 5.22 14.07 25.61
C HIS A 36 5.34 12.57 25.94
N GLY A 37 6.26 11.85 25.27
CA GLY A 37 6.39 10.40 25.43
C GLY A 37 5.18 9.63 24.93
N LEU A 38 4.91 8.47 25.53
CA LEU A 38 3.71 7.69 25.25
C LEU A 38 2.50 8.33 25.92
N LEU A 39 1.46 8.57 25.14
CA LEU A 39 0.21 9.14 25.60
C LEU A 39 -0.92 8.12 25.48
N SER A 40 -1.91 8.23 26.37
CA SER A 40 -3.22 7.62 26.10
C SER A 40 -3.85 8.25 24.86
N GLN A 41 -4.75 7.53 24.21
CA GLN A 41 -5.47 8.06 23.03
C GLN A 41 -6.18 9.38 23.36
N GLU A 42 -6.81 9.47 24.50
CA GLU A 42 -7.49 10.69 24.93
C GLU A 42 -6.54 11.89 25.02
N ASN A 43 -5.39 11.74 25.68
CA ASN A 43 -4.39 12.80 25.80
C ASN A 43 -3.80 13.18 24.44
N PHE A 44 -3.59 12.21 23.56
CA PHE A 44 -3.15 12.47 22.20
C PHE A 44 -4.17 13.29 21.41
N LEU A 45 -5.45 12.95 21.48
CA LEU A 45 -6.52 13.70 20.83
C LEU A 45 -6.66 15.13 21.40
N GLN A 46 -6.39 15.33 22.70
CA GLN A 46 -6.36 16.68 23.28
C GLN A 46 -5.23 17.54 22.70
N ILE A 47 -4.04 16.98 22.47
CA ILE A 47 -2.96 17.68 21.78
C ILE A 47 -3.38 18.03 20.36
N LEU A 48 -3.97 17.10 19.62
CA LEU A 48 -4.43 17.34 18.26
C LEU A 48 -5.49 18.47 18.17
N ARG A 49 -6.43 18.55 19.12
CA ARG A 49 -7.42 19.65 19.18
C ARG A 49 -6.80 21.02 19.33
N ARG A 50 -5.60 21.11 19.87
CA ARG A 50 -4.84 22.36 20.07
C ARG A 50 -3.82 22.60 18.97
N ALA A 51 -3.48 21.60 18.20
CA ALA A 51 -2.49 21.70 17.15
C ALA A 51 -3.09 22.35 15.89
N LYS A 52 -2.29 23.17 15.22
CA LYS A 52 -2.63 23.75 13.92
C LYS A 52 -2.28 22.81 12.77
N VAL A 53 -1.17 22.09 12.93
CA VAL A 53 -0.60 21.24 11.88
C VAL A 53 -0.26 19.87 12.46
N PHE A 54 -0.66 18.83 11.77
CA PHE A 54 -0.16 17.46 11.95
C PHE A 54 0.91 17.20 10.91
N VAL A 55 2.14 16.93 11.36
CA VAL A 55 3.30 16.77 10.47
C VAL A 55 3.56 15.30 10.20
N GLY A 56 3.47 14.90 8.94
CA GLY A 56 3.87 13.59 8.46
C GLY A 56 5.38 13.51 8.26
N LEU A 57 5.98 12.42 8.73
CA LEU A 57 7.43 12.17 8.62
C LEU A 57 7.77 11.08 7.58
N GLY A 58 6.84 10.79 6.66
CA GLY A 58 7.01 9.83 5.59
C GLY A 58 6.70 8.38 5.96
N PHE A 59 6.39 8.07 7.21
CA PHE A 59 5.98 6.75 7.69
C PHE A 59 5.23 6.89 9.02
N PRO A 60 4.21 6.05 9.28
CA PRO A 60 3.66 4.97 8.44
C PRO A 60 2.90 5.51 7.21
N TYR A 61 2.84 4.67 6.16
CA TYR A 61 2.07 5.00 4.97
C TYR A 61 0.59 4.75 5.21
N GLU A 62 -0.23 5.69 4.73
CA GLU A 62 -1.70 5.57 4.72
C GLU A 62 -2.33 5.20 6.07
N GLY A 63 -1.68 5.61 7.16
CA GLY A 63 -2.21 5.40 8.51
C GLY A 63 -3.41 6.30 8.83
N PRO A 64 -4.21 5.99 9.87
CA PRO A 64 -5.43 6.71 10.22
C PRO A 64 -5.17 8.07 10.89
N ALA A 65 -4.02 8.27 11.54
CA ALA A 65 -3.73 9.45 12.33
C ALA A 65 -3.88 10.81 11.59
N PRO A 66 -3.55 10.94 10.29
CA PRO A 66 -3.85 12.16 9.55
C PRO A 66 -5.34 12.51 9.51
N PHE A 67 -6.22 11.51 9.37
CA PHE A 67 -7.67 11.75 9.36
C PHE A 67 -8.21 12.09 10.74
N GLU A 68 -7.68 11.48 11.80
CA GLU A 68 -7.98 11.87 13.18
C GLU A 68 -7.60 13.34 13.40
N ALA A 69 -6.42 13.76 12.94
CA ALA A 69 -5.98 15.14 13.05
C ALA A 69 -6.88 16.11 12.26
N ILE A 70 -7.22 15.80 11.01
CA ILE A 70 -8.10 16.62 10.16
C ILE A 70 -9.50 16.70 10.77
N SER A 71 -10.02 15.61 11.33
CA SER A 71 -11.31 15.58 12.01
C SER A 71 -11.36 16.45 13.26
N LEU A 72 -10.22 16.81 13.82
CA LEU A 72 -10.07 17.70 14.97
C LEU A 72 -9.68 19.13 14.58
N GLY A 73 -9.58 19.44 13.29
CA GLY A 73 -9.28 20.78 12.79
C GLY A 73 -7.81 21.07 12.52
N CYS A 74 -6.95 20.05 12.51
CA CYS A 74 -5.58 20.20 12.04
C CYS A 74 -5.50 20.23 10.51
N VAL A 75 -4.43 20.83 10.01
CA VAL A 75 -3.98 20.64 8.61
C VAL A 75 -2.92 19.56 8.59
N PHE A 76 -3.03 18.62 7.69
CA PHE A 76 -1.99 17.60 7.48
C PHE A 76 -0.95 18.10 6.48
N LEU A 77 0.29 18.23 6.95
CA LEU A 77 1.47 18.53 6.14
C LEU A 77 2.29 17.28 5.97
N GLN A 78 2.45 16.81 4.74
CA GLN A 78 3.11 15.53 4.44
C GLN A 78 4.21 15.66 3.40
N PRO A 79 5.18 14.74 3.38
CA PRO A 79 6.22 14.68 2.36
C PRO A 79 5.70 14.12 1.05
N ARG A 80 6.20 14.71 -0.06
CA ARG A 80 6.19 14.11 -1.39
C ARG A 80 7.33 13.09 -1.49
N PHE A 81 7.12 12.05 -2.27
CA PHE A 81 8.15 11.10 -2.64
C PHE A 81 8.49 11.22 -4.12
N ASP A 82 9.73 11.55 -4.41
CA ASP A 82 10.26 11.63 -5.77
C ASP A 82 11.65 10.94 -5.81
N PRO A 83 11.78 9.79 -6.49
CA PRO A 83 10.70 9.03 -7.16
C PRO A 83 9.66 8.45 -6.18
N PRO A 84 8.44 8.14 -6.65
CA PRO A 84 7.43 7.49 -5.82
C PRO A 84 7.91 6.19 -5.20
N HIS A 85 7.50 5.90 -3.96
CA HIS A 85 7.86 4.66 -3.28
C HIS A 85 7.08 3.48 -3.86
N SER A 86 7.76 2.36 -4.07
CA SER A 86 7.18 1.12 -4.62
C SER A 86 7.95 -0.10 -4.13
N SER A 87 7.55 -1.30 -4.56
CA SER A 87 8.29 -2.53 -4.30
C SER A 87 9.71 -2.57 -4.90
N HIS A 88 10.01 -1.69 -5.85
CA HIS A 88 11.31 -1.62 -6.50
C HIS A 88 12.35 -0.77 -5.75
N ASN A 89 11.91 0.19 -4.93
CA ASN A 89 12.79 1.19 -4.33
C ASN A 89 12.58 1.44 -2.83
N ASN A 90 11.71 0.65 -2.18
CA ASN A 90 11.40 0.87 -0.78
C ASN A 90 11.23 -0.45 -0.02
N ASP A 91 12.00 -0.63 1.06
CA ASP A 91 12.03 -1.88 1.82
C ASP A 91 10.70 -2.26 2.45
N PHE A 92 9.84 -1.28 2.79
CA PHE A 92 8.52 -1.56 3.33
C PHE A 92 7.61 -2.28 2.32
N TYR A 93 7.77 -1.96 1.02
CA TYR A 93 6.97 -2.57 -0.05
C TYR A 93 7.65 -3.77 -0.71
N LYS A 94 8.93 -3.99 -0.46
CA LYS A 94 9.70 -5.10 -1.02
C LYS A 94 9.04 -6.44 -0.68
N GLY A 95 8.86 -7.28 -1.71
CA GLY A 95 8.21 -8.58 -1.56
C GLY A 95 6.68 -8.55 -1.38
N LYS A 96 6.04 -7.39 -1.36
CA LYS A 96 4.58 -7.30 -1.34
C LYS A 96 4.00 -7.44 -2.75
N PRO A 97 2.81 -8.06 -2.89
CA PRO A 97 2.20 -8.34 -4.20
C PRO A 97 1.56 -7.10 -4.83
N THR A 98 2.19 -5.94 -4.70
CA THR A 98 1.68 -4.69 -5.26
C THR A 98 2.77 -3.92 -5.96
N THR A 99 2.49 -3.45 -7.17
CA THR A 99 3.33 -2.52 -7.92
C THR A 99 2.89 -1.07 -7.73
N ARG A 100 1.99 -0.83 -6.80
CA ARG A 100 1.45 0.48 -6.51
C ARG A 100 2.56 1.48 -6.20
N GLN A 101 2.45 2.66 -6.79
CA GLN A 101 3.36 3.78 -6.54
C GLN A 101 2.77 4.72 -5.51
N ILE A 102 3.52 5.01 -4.47
CA ILE A 102 3.13 5.87 -3.36
C ILE A 102 3.83 7.22 -3.55
N THR A 103 3.08 8.21 -3.95
CA THR A 103 3.57 9.56 -4.31
C THR A 103 3.80 10.48 -3.12
N SER A 104 3.17 10.16 -1.97
CA SER A 104 3.28 10.89 -0.71
C SER A 104 3.03 9.94 0.46
N GLN A 105 3.16 10.40 1.69
CA GLN A 105 2.88 9.55 2.87
C GLN A 105 1.44 9.01 2.86
N HIS A 106 0.49 9.79 2.33
CA HIS A 106 -0.91 9.38 2.23
C HIS A 106 -1.52 9.87 0.91
N PRO A 107 -1.34 9.14 -0.21
CA PRO A 107 -1.81 9.56 -1.54
C PRO A 107 -3.31 9.83 -1.62
N TYR A 108 -4.14 9.02 -0.92
CA TYR A 108 -5.57 9.27 -0.85
C TYR A 108 -5.88 10.66 -0.25
N ALA A 109 -5.24 11.03 0.85
CA ALA A 109 -5.43 12.33 1.48
C ALA A 109 -4.97 13.48 0.56
N GLU A 110 -3.87 13.26 -0.18
CA GLU A 110 -3.38 14.21 -1.19
C GLU A 110 -4.39 14.44 -2.31
N GLN A 111 -4.93 13.35 -2.86
CA GLN A 111 -5.74 13.38 -4.08
C GLN A 111 -7.21 13.73 -3.82
N PHE A 112 -7.82 13.17 -2.78
CA PHE A 112 -9.27 13.24 -2.56
C PHE A 112 -9.68 14.24 -1.48
N ILE A 113 -8.80 14.58 -0.54
CA ILE A 113 -9.07 15.62 0.46
C ILE A 113 -8.43 16.93 0.02
N ALA A 114 -7.15 16.90 -0.36
CA ALA A 114 -6.40 18.04 -0.89
C ALA A 114 -6.42 19.30 0.02
N LYS A 115 -5.99 20.43 -0.53
CA LYS A 115 -6.09 21.73 0.14
C LYS A 115 -7.56 22.11 0.35
N PRO A 116 -7.88 22.76 1.46
CA PRO A 116 -6.96 23.36 2.45
C PRO A 116 -6.48 22.42 3.56
N TYR A 117 -6.95 21.17 3.62
CA TYR A 117 -6.69 20.24 4.72
C TYR A 117 -5.38 19.47 4.59
N VAL A 118 -4.95 19.22 3.37
CA VAL A 118 -3.75 18.41 3.08
C VAL A 118 -2.78 19.19 2.20
N TRP A 119 -1.54 19.26 2.66
CA TRP A 119 -0.45 19.92 1.95
C TRP A 119 0.69 18.93 1.77
N THR A 120 1.17 18.79 0.54
CA THR A 120 2.26 17.90 0.18
C THR A 120 3.47 18.73 -0.26
N VAL A 121 4.63 18.52 0.37
CA VAL A 121 5.85 19.29 0.14
C VAL A 121 7.04 18.40 -0.13
N ASP A 122 8.02 18.93 -0.83
CA ASP A 122 9.35 18.32 -0.90
C ASP A 122 10.10 18.58 0.42
N MET A 123 10.36 17.51 1.19
CA MET A 123 11.10 17.62 2.47
C MET A 123 12.54 18.13 2.32
N THR A 124 13.10 18.10 1.13
CA THR A 124 14.47 18.58 0.85
C THR A 124 14.49 20.05 0.46
N ASN A 125 13.35 20.63 0.10
CA ASN A 125 13.21 22.02 -0.31
C ASN A 125 12.75 22.91 0.86
N ARG A 126 13.71 23.58 1.50
CA ARG A 126 13.44 24.47 2.65
C ARG A 126 12.47 25.61 2.33
N THR A 127 12.48 26.08 1.10
CA THR A 127 11.59 27.17 0.65
C THR A 127 10.15 26.67 0.53
N ASP A 128 9.95 25.52 -0.13
CA ASP A 128 8.63 24.87 -0.28
C ASP A 128 7.99 24.61 1.09
N ILE A 129 8.75 24.07 2.03
CA ILE A 129 8.30 23.82 3.41
C ILE A 129 7.86 25.11 4.08
N ARG A 130 8.68 26.16 4.03
CA ARG A 130 8.39 27.43 4.69
C ARG A 130 7.17 28.10 4.11
N GLU A 131 7.03 28.15 2.79
CA GLU A 131 5.88 28.72 2.11
C GLU A 131 4.60 27.97 2.42
N ALA A 132 4.64 26.65 2.44
CA ALA A 132 3.53 25.80 2.85
C ALA A 132 3.09 26.13 4.29
N VAL A 133 4.04 26.15 5.25
CA VAL A 133 3.73 26.44 6.66
C VAL A 133 3.12 27.85 6.80
N LYS A 134 3.70 28.86 6.17
CA LYS A 134 3.16 30.23 6.20
C LYS A 134 1.75 30.33 5.61
N SER A 135 1.49 29.57 4.56
CA SER A 135 0.17 29.51 3.94
C SER A 135 -0.84 28.79 4.85
N ILE A 136 -0.44 27.69 5.46
CA ILE A 136 -1.26 26.95 6.43
C ILE A 136 -1.63 27.83 7.63
N LEU A 137 -0.68 28.62 8.14
CA LEU A 137 -0.94 29.51 9.27
C LEU A 137 -2.03 30.57 8.97
N LYS A 138 -2.11 31.02 7.72
CA LYS A 138 -3.14 31.96 7.26
C LYS A 138 -4.48 31.28 6.95
N THR A 139 -4.47 29.96 6.78
CA THR A 139 -5.66 29.19 6.40
C THR A 139 -6.47 28.83 7.64
N LYS A 140 -7.76 29.17 7.61
CA LYS A 140 -8.72 28.71 8.63
C LYS A 140 -9.41 27.46 8.12
N VAL A 141 -9.28 26.37 8.86
CA VAL A 141 -9.98 25.11 8.60
C VAL A 141 -10.92 24.81 9.76
N LYS A 142 -12.04 24.17 9.45
CA LYS A 142 -12.95 23.57 10.44
C LYS A 142 -12.66 22.09 10.55
N PRO A 143 -13.00 21.42 11.66
CA PRO A 143 -13.01 19.98 11.73
C PRO A 143 -13.71 19.37 10.52
N PHE A 144 -13.09 18.40 9.88
CA PHE A 144 -13.60 17.78 8.66
C PHE A 144 -13.38 16.28 8.67
N THR A 145 -14.43 15.51 8.40
CA THR A 145 -14.35 14.06 8.18
C THR A 145 -14.99 13.77 6.83
N PRO A 146 -14.24 13.21 5.87
CA PRO A 146 -14.81 12.78 4.60
C PRO A 146 -15.98 11.81 4.83
N LEU A 147 -17.03 11.90 4.02
CA LEU A 147 -18.25 11.10 4.19
C LEU A 147 -17.94 9.59 4.26
N GLU A 148 -17.03 9.13 3.42
CA GLU A 148 -16.62 7.74 3.35
C GLU A 148 -15.94 7.19 4.62
N PHE A 149 -15.44 8.08 5.49
CA PHE A 149 -14.88 7.73 6.80
C PHE A 149 -15.85 7.96 7.96
N THR A 150 -17.07 8.41 7.67
CA THR A 150 -18.14 8.48 8.66
C THR A 150 -18.84 7.13 8.80
N CYS A 151 -19.53 6.93 9.93
CA CYS A 151 -20.37 5.76 10.13
C CYS A 151 -21.44 5.64 9.04
N LEU A 152 -22.06 6.75 8.65
CA LEU A 152 -23.06 6.78 7.57
C LEU A 152 -22.47 6.32 6.23
N GLY A 153 -21.36 6.89 5.81
CA GLY A 153 -20.70 6.51 4.55
C GLY A 153 -20.22 5.06 4.53
N MET A 154 -19.78 4.53 5.68
CA MET A 154 -19.45 3.11 5.80
C MET A 154 -20.71 2.23 5.65
N LEU A 155 -21.81 2.58 6.29
CA LEU A 155 -23.08 1.84 6.18
C LEU A 155 -23.64 1.89 4.76
N GLU A 156 -23.52 3.01 4.06
CA GLU A 156 -23.90 3.12 2.65
C GLU A 156 -23.09 2.18 1.76
N ARG A 157 -21.77 2.09 1.97
CA ARG A 157 -20.94 1.11 1.23
C ARG A 157 -21.33 -0.32 1.53
N VAL A 158 -21.51 -0.68 2.80
CA VAL A 158 -21.97 -2.02 3.19
C VAL A 158 -23.32 -2.35 2.56
N ARG A 159 -24.27 -1.40 2.61
CA ARG A 159 -25.57 -1.54 1.95
C ARG A 159 -25.40 -1.80 0.45
N ASN A 160 -24.57 -1.01 -0.24
CA ASN A 160 -24.35 -1.19 -1.67
C ASN A 160 -23.76 -2.57 -1.99
N TYR A 161 -22.79 -3.05 -1.19
CA TYR A 161 -22.27 -4.41 -1.35
C TYR A 161 -23.35 -5.46 -1.19
N ILE A 162 -24.17 -5.37 -0.14
CA ILE A 162 -25.22 -6.37 0.13
C ILE A 162 -26.32 -6.34 -0.94
N THR A 163 -26.74 -5.15 -1.39
CA THR A 163 -27.86 -5.00 -2.33
C THR A 163 -27.50 -5.27 -3.78
N HIS A 164 -26.23 -5.04 -4.17
CA HIS A 164 -25.81 -5.17 -5.56
C HIS A 164 -24.95 -6.41 -5.85
N GLN A 165 -24.62 -7.20 -4.82
CA GLN A 165 -23.87 -8.45 -5.00
C GLN A 165 -24.78 -9.64 -4.69
N ASN A 166 -24.94 -10.55 -5.64
CA ASN A 166 -25.67 -11.78 -5.45
C ASN A 166 -24.72 -12.90 -5.04
N PHE A 167 -24.43 -13.00 -3.74
CA PHE A 167 -23.57 -14.03 -3.17
C PHE A 167 -24.13 -15.46 -3.27
N CYS A 168 -25.43 -15.60 -3.51
CA CYS A 168 -26.13 -16.89 -3.54
C CYS A 168 -26.54 -17.33 -4.94
N GLY A 169 -26.31 -16.50 -5.94
CA GLY A 169 -26.71 -16.80 -7.33
C GLY A 169 -25.81 -17.87 -7.96
N LYS A 170 -26.41 -18.98 -8.37
CA LYS A 170 -25.69 -20.06 -9.04
C LYS A 170 -25.26 -19.73 -10.50
N SER A 171 -25.61 -18.58 -11.02
CA SER A 171 -25.38 -18.19 -12.41
C SER A 171 -24.72 -16.82 -12.59
N VAL A 172 -23.95 -16.37 -11.64
CA VAL A 172 -23.16 -15.14 -11.84
C VAL A 172 -21.99 -15.52 -12.73
N ALA A 173 -21.93 -14.93 -13.90
CA ALA A 173 -20.69 -14.92 -14.68
C ALA A 173 -19.56 -14.47 -13.73
N THR A 174 -18.65 -15.38 -13.44
CA THR A 174 -17.49 -15.07 -12.60
C THR A 174 -16.70 -13.97 -13.28
N TRP A 175 -16.45 -12.89 -12.57
CA TRP A 175 -15.53 -11.87 -13.03
C TRP A 175 -14.14 -12.17 -12.46
N PRO A 176 -13.10 -12.10 -13.26
CA PRO A 176 -13.13 -11.95 -14.74
C PRO A 176 -13.61 -13.24 -15.46
N PRO A 177 -14.17 -13.13 -16.67
CA PRO A 177 -14.65 -14.29 -17.42
C PRO A 177 -13.50 -15.23 -17.77
N GLU A 178 -13.72 -16.54 -17.74
CA GLU A 178 -12.68 -17.54 -18.07
C GLU A 178 -12.05 -17.32 -19.46
N SER A 179 -12.81 -16.79 -20.41
CA SER A 179 -12.34 -16.44 -21.75
C SER A 179 -11.24 -15.37 -21.75
N ALA A 180 -11.13 -14.59 -20.69
CA ALA A 180 -10.08 -13.60 -20.52
C ALA A 180 -8.72 -14.21 -20.14
N LEU A 181 -8.69 -15.46 -19.68
CA LEU A 181 -7.44 -16.12 -19.27
C LEU A 181 -6.45 -16.26 -20.43
N ARG A 182 -5.26 -15.75 -20.24
CA ARG A 182 -4.06 -15.95 -21.07
C ARG A 182 -2.98 -16.58 -20.22
N VAL A 183 -2.58 -17.81 -20.58
CA VAL A 183 -1.58 -18.56 -19.82
C VAL A 183 -0.19 -18.26 -20.35
N HIS A 184 0.69 -17.78 -19.49
CA HIS A 184 2.09 -17.53 -19.81
C HIS A 184 3.00 -18.37 -18.91
N LEU A 185 4.08 -18.92 -19.50
CA LEU A 185 5.16 -19.55 -18.77
C LEU A 185 6.33 -18.58 -18.69
N GLY A 186 6.57 -18.04 -17.51
CA GLY A 186 7.65 -17.07 -17.30
C GLY A 186 9.05 -17.69 -17.47
N PRO A 187 10.07 -16.85 -17.70
CA PRO A 187 11.47 -17.28 -17.57
C PRO A 187 11.80 -17.55 -16.11
N LEU A 188 13.00 -18.05 -15.85
CA LEU A 188 13.51 -18.27 -14.49
C LEU A 188 13.67 -16.94 -13.77
N GLY A 189 13.26 -16.88 -12.52
CA GLY A 189 13.44 -15.70 -11.66
C GLY A 189 12.42 -14.59 -11.81
N GLU A 190 11.51 -14.67 -12.77
CA GLU A 190 10.46 -13.64 -12.95
C GLU A 190 9.18 -13.97 -12.21
N SER A 191 8.56 -12.96 -11.67
CA SER A 191 7.21 -13.02 -11.09
C SER A 191 6.13 -13.02 -12.16
N CYS A 192 4.91 -13.47 -11.82
CA CYS A 192 3.79 -13.37 -12.75
C CYS A 192 3.36 -11.91 -13.02
N VAL A 193 3.66 -10.99 -12.11
CA VAL A 193 3.47 -9.56 -12.36
C VAL A 193 4.32 -9.13 -13.56
N ASP A 194 5.62 -9.43 -13.52
CA ASP A 194 6.55 -9.03 -14.57
C ASP A 194 6.24 -9.72 -15.90
N VAL A 195 6.00 -11.05 -15.86
CA VAL A 195 5.67 -11.86 -17.03
C VAL A 195 4.42 -11.34 -17.77
N CYS A 196 3.35 -11.04 -17.05
CA CYS A 196 2.14 -10.50 -17.64
C CYS A 196 2.36 -9.08 -18.19
N GLN A 197 3.10 -8.25 -17.44
CA GLN A 197 3.39 -6.88 -17.83
C GLN A 197 4.22 -6.79 -19.11
N HIS A 198 5.18 -7.68 -19.33
CA HIS A 198 5.95 -7.75 -20.59
C HIS A 198 5.07 -7.98 -21.82
N SER A 199 3.89 -8.58 -21.63
CA SER A 199 2.89 -8.80 -22.68
C SER A 199 1.76 -7.75 -22.68
N SER A 200 1.91 -6.65 -21.95
CA SER A 200 0.87 -5.63 -21.75
C SER A 200 -0.41 -6.19 -21.13
N LEU A 201 -0.27 -7.21 -20.30
CA LEU A 201 -1.34 -7.87 -19.55
C LEU A 201 -1.17 -7.63 -18.05
N VAL A 202 -2.18 -8.00 -17.28
CA VAL A 202 -2.13 -8.02 -15.81
C VAL A 202 -2.26 -9.45 -15.31
N CYS A 203 -1.52 -9.78 -14.23
CA CYS A 203 -1.70 -11.05 -13.56
C CYS A 203 -3.01 -11.05 -12.76
N GLU A 204 -3.84 -12.08 -12.96
CA GLU A 204 -5.13 -12.23 -12.31
C GLU A 204 -5.12 -13.42 -11.34
N PRO A 205 -5.04 -13.16 -10.02
CA PRO A 205 -4.97 -14.24 -9.03
C PRO A 205 -6.15 -15.20 -9.05
N ALA A 206 -7.34 -14.72 -9.41
CA ALA A 206 -8.55 -15.54 -9.47
C ALA A 206 -8.43 -16.71 -10.47
N PHE A 207 -7.54 -16.62 -11.44
CA PHE A 207 -7.35 -17.65 -12.45
C PHE A 207 -6.31 -18.72 -12.09
N PHE A 208 -5.57 -18.60 -10.97
CA PHE A 208 -4.59 -19.62 -10.61
C PHE A 208 -5.18 -21.01 -10.45
N HIS A 209 -6.43 -21.13 -10.03
CA HIS A 209 -7.08 -22.44 -9.88
C HIS A 209 -7.18 -23.19 -11.21
N HIS A 210 -7.29 -22.51 -12.36
CA HIS A 210 -7.25 -23.14 -13.68
C HIS A 210 -5.85 -23.66 -14.06
N LEU A 211 -4.79 -23.10 -13.46
CA LEU A 211 -3.41 -23.47 -13.73
C LEU A 211 -2.85 -24.43 -12.66
N ASN A 212 -3.55 -24.58 -11.56
CA ASN A 212 -3.10 -25.43 -10.43
C ASN A 212 -3.58 -26.87 -10.55
N ILE A 213 -3.44 -27.43 -11.73
CA ILE A 213 -3.83 -28.81 -12.08
C ILE A 213 -2.67 -29.52 -12.78
N PRO A 214 -2.46 -30.85 -12.56
CA PRO A 214 -1.35 -31.57 -13.17
C PRO A 214 -1.31 -31.47 -14.70
N ASP A 215 -2.48 -31.51 -15.36
CA ASP A 215 -2.59 -31.50 -16.82
C ASP A 215 -2.04 -30.23 -17.49
N ILE A 216 -1.93 -29.13 -16.75
CA ILE A 216 -1.43 -27.85 -17.31
C ILE A 216 0.02 -27.98 -17.79
N PHE A 217 0.83 -28.75 -17.08
CA PHE A 217 2.23 -28.95 -17.45
C PHE A 217 2.35 -29.72 -18.76
N THR A 218 1.51 -30.71 -18.97
CA THR A 218 1.44 -31.47 -20.24
C THR A 218 0.99 -30.58 -21.38
N ARG A 219 -0.04 -29.74 -21.17
CA ARG A 219 -0.52 -28.77 -22.16
C ARG A 219 0.54 -27.76 -22.57
N LEU A 220 1.39 -27.37 -21.62
CA LEU A 220 2.54 -26.48 -21.85
C LEU A 220 3.79 -27.22 -22.34
N ARG A 221 3.68 -28.52 -22.63
CA ARG A 221 4.78 -29.40 -23.10
C ARG A 221 5.96 -29.46 -22.10
N LEU A 222 5.68 -29.34 -20.82
CA LEU A 222 6.64 -29.46 -19.75
C LEU A 222 6.66 -30.91 -19.26
N GLY A 223 7.80 -31.56 -19.40
CA GLY A 223 7.98 -32.96 -18.94
C GLY A 223 8.34 -32.99 -17.46
N CYS A 224 7.38 -33.31 -16.59
CA CYS A 224 7.62 -33.48 -15.17
C CYS A 224 8.27 -34.86 -14.87
N SER A 225 9.36 -34.88 -14.13
CA SER A 225 9.88 -36.12 -13.52
C SER A 225 9.19 -36.42 -12.18
N SER A 226 8.74 -35.36 -11.49
CA SER A 226 7.95 -35.44 -10.28
C SER A 226 6.98 -34.29 -10.18
N THR A 227 5.85 -34.52 -9.51
CA THR A 227 4.89 -33.48 -9.18
C THR A 227 4.73 -33.43 -7.67
N VAL A 228 4.86 -32.24 -7.09
CA VAL A 228 4.66 -32.02 -5.66
C VAL A 228 3.49 -31.08 -5.44
N GLN A 229 2.79 -31.27 -4.35
CA GLN A 229 1.73 -30.37 -3.89
C GLN A 229 2.05 -29.96 -2.46
N GLU A 230 2.35 -28.69 -2.28
CA GLU A 230 2.74 -28.14 -0.97
C GLU A 230 2.36 -26.67 -0.85
N VAL A 231 2.43 -26.13 0.35
CA VAL A 231 2.22 -24.70 0.59
C VAL A 231 3.48 -23.94 0.16
N ASN A 232 3.42 -23.37 -1.04
CA ASN A 232 4.54 -22.61 -1.59
C ASN A 232 4.03 -21.48 -2.48
N HIS A 233 4.35 -20.24 -2.15
CA HIS A 233 3.92 -19.05 -2.89
C HIS A 233 4.46 -18.94 -4.33
N LEU A 234 5.41 -19.82 -4.70
CA LEU A 234 5.90 -19.94 -6.07
C LEU A 234 5.01 -20.82 -6.95
N PHE A 235 4.11 -21.59 -6.36
CA PHE A 235 3.29 -22.54 -7.12
C PHE A 235 1.97 -21.92 -7.62
N PRO A 236 1.47 -22.32 -8.79
CA PRO A 236 2.03 -23.34 -9.70
C PRO A 236 3.28 -22.85 -10.43
N SER A 237 4.28 -23.75 -10.53
CA SER A 237 5.55 -23.45 -11.21
C SER A 237 6.25 -24.73 -11.69
N TYR A 238 7.22 -24.54 -12.59
CA TYR A 238 8.09 -25.59 -13.10
C TYR A 238 9.54 -25.27 -12.79
N SER A 239 10.25 -26.20 -12.15
CA SER A 239 11.69 -26.11 -11.99
C SER A 239 12.38 -27.03 -13.01
N PRO A 240 13.24 -26.51 -13.90
CA PRO A 240 14.05 -27.32 -14.82
C PRO A 240 15.02 -28.25 -14.08
N TRP A 241 15.47 -27.80 -12.90
CA TRP A 241 16.32 -28.58 -12.02
C TRP A 241 15.53 -29.75 -11.43
N GLY A 242 15.83 -30.96 -11.90
CA GLY A 242 15.07 -32.15 -11.53
C GLY A 242 13.71 -32.32 -12.20
N ARG A 243 13.31 -31.41 -13.10
CA ARG A 243 12.04 -31.43 -13.82
C ARG A 243 10.85 -31.54 -12.88
N LEU A 244 10.87 -30.68 -11.86
CA LEU A 244 9.86 -30.64 -10.80
C LEU A 244 8.67 -29.77 -11.20
N CYS A 245 7.46 -30.31 -11.09
CA CYS A 245 6.20 -29.59 -11.27
C CYS A 245 5.54 -29.34 -9.91
N GLY A 246 5.39 -28.06 -9.53
CA GLY A 246 4.84 -27.67 -8.24
C GLY A 246 3.40 -27.19 -8.35
N LEU A 247 2.55 -27.71 -7.47
CA LEU A 247 1.15 -27.28 -7.30
C LEU A 247 0.94 -26.71 -5.90
N GLN A 248 0.22 -25.59 -5.80
CA GLN A 248 -0.12 -24.97 -4.53
C GLN A 248 -1.18 -25.80 -3.80
N GLN A 249 -0.87 -26.13 -2.54
CA GLN A 249 -1.79 -26.88 -1.69
C GLN A 249 -2.90 -25.99 -1.11
N GLU A 250 -2.56 -24.72 -0.80
CA GLU A 250 -3.47 -23.76 -0.18
C GLU A 250 -3.89 -22.66 -1.18
N PRO A 251 -5.13 -22.74 -1.75
CA PRO A 251 -5.56 -21.81 -2.80
C PRO A 251 -5.58 -20.33 -2.37
N LEU A 252 -5.71 -20.03 -1.08
CA LEU A 252 -5.67 -18.67 -0.57
C LEU A 252 -4.28 -18.03 -0.65
N LEU A 253 -3.25 -18.81 -0.91
CA LEU A 253 -1.86 -18.37 -1.00
C LEU A 253 -1.34 -18.23 -2.42
N PHE A 254 -2.18 -18.28 -3.43
CA PHE A 254 -1.78 -17.92 -4.78
C PHE A 254 -1.23 -16.49 -4.84
N SER A 255 -0.09 -16.32 -5.48
CA SER A 255 0.59 -15.04 -5.55
C SER A 255 1.11 -14.74 -6.95
N CYS A 256 0.79 -13.55 -7.46
CA CYS A 256 1.40 -13.02 -8.68
C CYS A 256 2.85 -12.55 -8.46
N ALA A 257 3.24 -12.22 -7.23
CA ALA A 257 4.51 -11.58 -6.92
C ALA A 257 5.66 -12.55 -6.61
N GLY A 258 5.36 -13.82 -6.32
CA GLY A 258 6.39 -14.79 -6.00
C GLY A 258 7.33 -15.02 -7.18
N SER A 259 8.65 -14.98 -6.93
CA SER A 259 9.70 -15.27 -7.91
C SER A 259 10.88 -15.97 -7.26
N ASP A 260 11.55 -16.82 -8.01
CA ASP A 260 12.76 -17.53 -7.58
C ASP A 260 13.57 -17.96 -8.80
N SER A 261 14.89 -17.82 -8.72
CA SER A 261 15.82 -18.09 -9.83
C SER A 261 15.82 -19.54 -10.32
N SER A 262 15.28 -20.48 -9.54
CA SER A 262 15.21 -21.91 -9.89
C SER A 262 13.83 -22.31 -10.46
N HIS A 263 12.87 -21.40 -10.52
CA HIS A 263 11.50 -21.69 -10.94
C HIS A 263 11.04 -20.83 -12.09
N ARG A 264 10.27 -21.43 -13.00
CA ARG A 264 9.49 -20.77 -14.04
C ARG A 264 8.03 -20.76 -13.60
N ARG A 265 7.46 -19.57 -13.45
CA ARG A 265 6.09 -19.42 -12.98
C ARG A 265 5.07 -19.70 -14.10
N LEU A 266 3.98 -20.38 -13.74
CA LEU A 266 2.79 -20.47 -14.59
C LEU A 266 1.88 -19.28 -14.24
N CYS A 267 1.75 -18.37 -15.17
CA CYS A 267 1.15 -17.06 -14.93
C CYS A 267 -0.21 -16.92 -15.59
N PRO A 268 -1.27 -16.69 -14.80
CA PRO A 268 -2.59 -16.38 -15.33
C PRO A 268 -2.68 -14.88 -15.63
N CYS A 269 -2.59 -14.53 -16.90
CA CYS A 269 -2.69 -13.14 -17.33
C CYS A 269 -4.05 -12.85 -17.97
N ARG A 270 -4.48 -11.59 -17.95
CA ARG A 270 -5.63 -11.08 -18.71
C ARG A 270 -5.37 -9.67 -19.23
N SER A 271 -6.19 -9.17 -20.15
CA SER A 271 -6.13 -7.78 -20.55
C SER A 271 -6.64 -6.85 -19.44
N HIS A 272 -6.27 -5.57 -19.49
CA HIS A 272 -6.73 -4.56 -18.51
C HIS A 272 -8.24 -4.31 -18.56
N HIS A 273 -8.88 -4.61 -19.69
CA HIS A 273 -10.27 -4.27 -19.99
C HIS A 273 -11.22 -5.48 -20.01
N GLU A 274 -10.69 -6.68 -19.80
CA GLU A 274 -11.46 -7.94 -19.74
C GLU A 274 -11.58 -8.47 -18.33
#